data_dc92180f8b83db2a9bbd4ffc5904d5d3
#
_entry.id   dc92180f8b83db2a9bbd4ffc5904d5d3
#
_cell.length_a   1.000
_cell.length_b   1.000
_cell.length_c   1.000
_cell.angle_alpha   90.00
_cell.angle_beta   90.00
_cell.angle_gamma   90.00
#
_symmetry.space_group_name_H-M   'P 1'
#
loop_
_entity.id
_entity.type
_entity.pdbx_description
1 polymer ?
#
loop_
_entity_poly.entity_id
_entity_poly.type
_entity_poly.pdbx_seq_one_letter_code
_entity_poly.pdbx_strand_id
1 'polypeptide(L)' 'MKNLERIATFCGQCSCGCPELWLDHDAPEERRVVITDDFGQRVQLSLAQLGDLVDDVKDGVLDDLLAGCR' A
#
# COMPACT_ATOMS: atom_id res chain seq x y z
N MET A 1 -4.10 2.96 -17.45
CA MET A 1 -3.16 3.38 -16.72
C MET A 1 -2.48 4.57 -17.08
N LYS A 2 -3.02 5.56 -17.52
CA LYS A 2 -2.39 6.69 -17.89
C LYS A 2 -1.83 7.49 -16.82
N ASN A 3 -2.46 7.66 -15.68
CA ASN A 3 -1.99 8.53 -14.63
C ASN A 3 -1.69 7.80 -13.35
N LEU A 4 -0.97 6.70 -13.47
CA LEU A 4 -0.50 5.96 -12.30
C LEU A 4 0.81 6.52 -11.82
N GLU A 5 0.86 6.83 -10.55
CA GLU A 5 2.08 7.35 -9.92
C GLU A 5 2.52 6.38 -8.84
N ARG A 6 3.74 5.86 -8.96
CA ARG A 6 4.26 4.96 -7.93
C ARG A 6 4.74 5.76 -6.75
N ILE A 7 4.22 5.43 -5.58
CA ILE A 7 4.50 6.16 -4.36
C ILE A 7 5.60 5.47 -3.55
N ALA A 8 5.54 4.14 -3.44
CA ALA A 8 6.47 3.42 -2.58
C ALA A 8 6.56 1.98 -3.01
N THR A 9 7.64 1.33 -2.62
CA THR A 9 7.88 -0.07 -2.88
C THR A 9 8.30 -0.73 -1.57
N PHE A 10 7.78 -1.94 -1.32
CA PHE A 10 8.01 -2.61 -0.04
C PHE A 10 8.72 -3.94 -0.30
N CYS A 11 10.04 -3.90 -0.40
CA CYS A 11 10.76 -5.12 -0.76
C CYS A 11 11.12 -6.00 0.41
N GLY A 12 11.01 -5.51 1.62
CA GLY A 12 11.46 -6.32 2.74
C GLY A 12 12.90 -6.69 2.56
N GLN A 13 13.15 -7.97 2.41
CA GLN A 13 14.52 -8.41 2.20
C GLN A 13 14.72 -9.11 0.87
N CYS A 14 13.69 -9.15 0.07
CA CYS A 14 13.75 -9.85 -1.19
C CYS A 14 13.81 -8.84 -2.31
N SER A 15 14.49 -9.14 -3.37
CA SER A 15 14.53 -8.24 -4.49
C SER A 15 13.86 -8.83 -5.71
N CYS A 16 12.97 -9.77 -5.52
CA CYS A 16 12.41 -10.48 -6.64
C CYS A 16 10.99 -10.06 -6.91
N GLY A 17 10.68 -8.90 -7.03
CA GLY A 17 9.31 -8.44 -7.21
C GLY A 17 8.78 -8.04 -5.85
N CYS A 18 8.37 -6.83 -5.71
CA CYS A 18 8.00 -6.30 -4.41
C CYS A 18 6.62 -5.66 -4.49
N PRO A 19 5.84 -5.75 -3.42
CA PRO A 19 4.59 -5.01 -3.40
C PRO A 19 4.83 -3.52 -3.57
N GLU A 20 3.92 -2.85 -4.24
CA GLU A 20 4.07 -1.43 -4.54
C GLU A 20 2.78 -0.69 -4.23
N LEU A 21 2.94 0.53 -3.79
CA LEU A 21 1.83 1.44 -3.56
C LEU A 21 1.76 2.45 -4.69
N TRP A 22 0.61 2.56 -5.32
CA TRP A 22 0.40 3.45 -6.45
C TRP A 22 -0.77 4.37 -6.19
N LEU A 23 -0.75 5.52 -6.83
CA LEU A 23 -1.90 6.42 -6.86
C LEU A 23 -2.39 6.48 -8.30
N ASP A 24 -3.66 6.14 -8.50
CA ASP A 24 -4.28 6.18 -9.83
C ASP A 24 -5.13 7.44 -9.91
N HIS A 25 -4.59 8.45 -10.57
CA HIS A 25 -5.25 9.75 -10.64
C HIS A 25 -6.51 9.74 -11.49
N ASP A 26 -6.69 8.70 -12.31
CA ASP A 26 -7.88 8.60 -13.15
C ASP A 26 -8.99 7.77 -12.53
N ALA A 27 -8.72 7.10 -11.43
CA ALA A 27 -9.73 6.23 -10.82
C ALA A 27 -10.69 7.06 -9.97
N PRO A 28 -11.91 6.53 -9.75
CA PRO A 28 -12.81 7.20 -8.81
C PRO A 28 -12.20 7.19 -7.41
N GLU A 29 -12.70 8.09 -6.58
CA GLU A 29 -12.08 8.33 -5.29
C GLU A 29 -12.00 7.09 -4.42
N GLU A 30 -12.99 6.22 -4.50
CA GLU A 30 -13.02 5.05 -3.64
C GLU A 30 -12.01 3.98 -4.08
N ARG A 31 -11.36 4.14 -5.23
CA ARG A 31 -10.39 3.16 -5.73
C ARG A 31 -9.10 3.79 -6.20
N ARG A 32 -8.81 4.98 -5.70
CA ARG A 32 -7.67 5.74 -6.21
C ARG A 32 -6.33 5.23 -5.73
N VAL A 33 -6.29 4.54 -4.60
CA VAL A 33 -5.06 3.97 -4.07
C VAL A 33 -4.99 2.50 -4.46
N VAL A 34 -3.84 2.09 -5.00
CA VAL A 34 -3.66 0.72 -5.48
C VAL A 34 -2.42 0.15 -4.82
N ILE A 35 -2.55 -1.05 -4.25
CA ILE A 35 -1.41 -1.78 -3.71
C ILE A 35 -1.32 -3.08 -4.50
N THR A 36 -0.17 -3.30 -5.14
CA THR A 36 0.07 -4.51 -5.91
C THR A 36 0.93 -5.46 -5.09
N ASP A 37 0.72 -6.76 -5.31
CA ASP A 37 1.54 -7.75 -4.65
C ASP A 37 2.49 -8.39 -5.65
N ASP A 38 3.19 -9.42 -5.22
CA ASP A 38 4.17 -10.10 -6.06
C ASP A 38 3.54 -11.20 -6.90
N PHE A 39 2.23 -11.39 -6.79
CA PHE A 39 1.59 -12.56 -7.38
C PHE A 39 0.53 -12.20 -8.41
N GLY A 40 0.54 -10.98 -8.88
CA GLY A 40 -0.40 -10.55 -9.92
C GLY A 40 -1.73 -10.05 -9.40
N GLN A 41 -1.85 -9.83 -8.11
CA GLN A 41 -3.08 -9.33 -7.52
C GLN A 41 -2.90 -7.89 -7.09
N ARG A 42 -4.01 -7.24 -6.82
CA ARG A 42 -3.95 -5.87 -6.31
C ARG A 42 -5.16 -5.58 -5.44
N VAL A 43 -5.01 -4.58 -4.58
CA VAL A 43 -6.07 -4.10 -3.71
C VAL A 43 -6.28 -2.63 -4.04
N GLN A 44 -7.52 -2.21 -4.10
CA GLN A 44 -7.85 -0.81 -4.34
C GLN A 44 -8.58 -0.26 -3.13
N LEU A 45 -8.23 0.95 -2.75
CA LEU A 45 -8.85 1.61 -1.62
C LEU A 45 -8.87 3.12 -1.85
N SER A 46 -9.58 3.83 -1.00
CA SER A 46 -9.65 5.29 -1.10
C SER A 46 -8.51 5.93 -0.33
N LEU A 47 -8.27 7.19 -0.60
CA LEU A 47 -7.30 7.94 0.18
C LEU A 47 -7.71 8.03 1.66
N ALA A 48 -9.01 8.11 1.92
CA ALA A 48 -9.48 8.12 3.30
C ALA A 48 -9.13 6.83 4.03
N GLN A 49 -9.28 5.70 3.34
CA GLN A 49 -8.91 4.42 3.93
C GLN A 49 -7.41 4.32 4.13
N LEU A 50 -6.63 4.82 3.20
CA LEU A 50 -5.19 4.86 3.38
C LEU A 50 -4.84 5.76 4.56
N GLY A 51 -5.55 6.86 4.73
CA GLY A 51 -5.34 7.74 5.88
C GLY A 51 -5.56 7.04 7.20
N ASP A 52 -6.57 6.18 7.26
CA ASP A 52 -6.80 5.39 8.46
C ASP A 52 -5.64 4.45 8.75
N LEU A 53 -5.10 3.84 7.71
CA LEU A 53 -3.94 2.97 7.88
C LEU A 53 -2.74 3.76 8.40
N VAL A 54 -2.51 4.93 7.83
CA VAL A 54 -1.40 5.78 8.27
C VAL A 54 -1.58 6.18 9.73
N ASP A 55 -2.79 6.53 10.12
CA ASP A 55 -3.07 6.88 11.50
C ASP A 55 -2.83 5.71 12.44
N ASP A 56 -3.23 4.52 12.04
CA ASP A 56 -2.99 3.32 12.83
C ASP A 56 -1.51 3.07 13.02
N VAL A 57 -0.72 3.27 11.96
CA VAL A 57 0.72 3.10 12.06
C VAL A 57 1.30 4.09 13.05
N LYS A 58 0.87 5.34 12.98
CA LYS A 58 1.37 6.38 13.87
C LYS A 58 0.96 6.14 15.31
N ASP A 59 -0.18 5.50 15.51
CA ASP A 59 -0.69 5.20 16.86
C ASP A 59 -0.11 3.93 17.42
N GLY A 60 0.72 3.21 16.68
CA GLY A 60 1.35 2.00 17.18
C GLY A 60 0.52 0.75 17.05
N VAL A 61 -0.57 0.80 16.31
CA VAL A 61 -1.45 -0.35 16.17
C VAL A 61 -0.71 -1.54 15.56
N LEU A 62 0.22 -1.27 14.65
CA LEU A 62 0.93 -2.33 13.94
C LEU A 62 2.27 -2.68 14.57
N ASP A 63 2.64 -2.02 15.64
CA ASP A 63 3.96 -2.25 16.24
C ASP A 63 4.10 -3.66 16.78
N ASP A 64 3.05 -4.19 17.39
CA ASP A 64 3.11 -5.56 17.93
C ASP A 64 3.28 -6.57 16.83
N LEU A 65 2.71 -6.32 15.67
CA LEU A 65 2.85 -7.21 14.54
C LEU A 65 4.31 -7.31 14.13
N LEU A 66 4.97 -6.17 14.03
CA LEU A 66 6.36 -6.15 13.62
C LEU A 66 7.27 -6.72 14.69
N ALA A 67 6.96 -6.42 15.96
CA ALA A 67 7.76 -6.95 17.04
C ALA A 67 7.66 -8.47 17.14
N GLY A 68 6.50 -9.01 16.83
CA GLY A 68 6.30 -10.44 16.92
C GLY A 68 6.78 -11.22 15.71
N CYS A 69 7.17 -10.51 14.66
CA CYS A 69 7.54 -11.16 13.45
C CYS A 69 9.01 -11.47 13.34
N ARG A 70 9.73 -11.40 14.39
CA ARG A 70 11.13 -11.68 14.28
C ARG A 70 11.47 -13.09 14.45
#